data_f99a557316a7e090754a836f69c25d99
#
_entry.id   f99a557316a7e090754a836f69c25d99
#
_cell.length_a   1.000
_cell.length_b   1.000
_cell.length_c   1.000
_cell.angle_alpha   90.00
_cell.angle_beta   90.00
_cell.angle_gamma   90.00
#
_symmetry.space_group_name_H-M   'P 1'
#
loop_
_entity.id
_entity.type
_entity.pdbx_description
1 polymer ?
#
loop_
_entity_poly.entity_id
_entity_poly.type
_entity_poly.pdbx_seq_one_letter_code
_entity_poly.pdbx_strand_id
1 'polypeptide(L)'
;LDKHGFTDVEIITENAINFEASRTDLSSNWLKKVEQILQNFHGGQIHVIPNLAGSLPNNCFTDILKIPTIWIPHSYKECSQHAPNEHLPIALLQQSLILMTDLYWNLGD
;
A
#
# COMPACT_ATOMS: atom_id res chain seq x y z
N LEU A 1 16.48 -8.93 22.97
CA LEU A 1 15.71 -10.13 23.35
C LEU A 1 16.05 -10.55 24.78
N ASP A 2 17.30 -10.64 25.14
CA ASP A 2 17.80 -11.07 26.47
C ASP A 2 17.18 -10.26 27.62
N LYS A 3 17.06 -8.95 27.44
CA LYS A 3 16.41 -8.03 28.40
C LYS A 3 14.96 -8.43 28.74
N HIS A 4 14.31 -9.18 27.86
CA HIS A 4 12.93 -9.63 28.01
C HIS A 4 12.82 -11.14 28.26
N GLY A 5 13.94 -11.82 28.55
CA GLY A 5 13.97 -13.25 28.88
C GLY A 5 13.92 -14.20 27.69
N PHE A 6 14.10 -13.69 26.46
CA PHE A 6 14.17 -14.52 25.24
C PHE A 6 15.61 -14.88 24.91
N THR A 7 16.25 -15.63 25.76
CA THR A 7 17.68 -16.00 25.67
C THR A 7 17.96 -17.05 24.59
N ASP A 8 16.95 -17.84 24.23
CA ASP A 8 17.07 -18.94 23.26
C ASP A 8 16.64 -18.53 21.84
N VAL A 9 16.42 -17.23 21.61
CA VAL A 9 16.02 -16.69 20.31
C VAL A 9 17.19 -15.97 19.66
N GLU A 10 17.67 -16.50 18.56
CA GLU A 10 18.67 -15.87 17.72
C GLU A 10 18.04 -14.97 16.66
N ILE A 11 18.58 -13.77 16.49
CA ILE A 11 18.19 -12.86 15.40
C ILE A 11 19.14 -13.11 14.23
N ILE A 12 18.64 -13.75 13.17
CA ILE A 12 19.38 -13.97 11.93
C ILE A 12 19.16 -12.77 11.01
N THR A 13 20.19 -11.96 10.83
CA THR A 13 20.15 -10.76 9.97
C THR A 13 20.87 -10.96 8.64
N GLU A 14 21.56 -12.07 8.44
CA GLU A 14 22.25 -12.38 7.20
C GLU A 14 21.25 -12.50 6.05
N ASN A 15 21.45 -11.69 5.01
CA ASN A 15 20.58 -11.60 3.84
C ASN A 15 19.13 -11.17 4.12
N ALA A 16 18.84 -10.62 5.28
CA ALA A 16 17.52 -10.08 5.58
C ALA A 16 17.29 -8.78 4.78
N ILE A 17 16.23 -8.74 3.98
CA ILE A 17 15.76 -7.50 3.39
C ILE A 17 14.94 -6.78 4.46
N ASN A 18 15.47 -5.68 4.96
CA ASN A 18 14.79 -4.84 5.94
C ASN A 18 14.20 -3.61 5.25
N PHE A 19 12.91 -3.39 5.47
CA PHE A 19 12.24 -2.15 5.09
C PHE A 19 11.90 -1.36 6.34
N GLU A 20 12.29 -0.09 6.35
CA GLU A 20 11.91 0.81 7.42
C GLU A 20 10.41 1.12 7.35
N ALA A 21 9.79 1.27 8.52
CA ALA A 21 8.40 1.71 8.58
C ALA A 21 8.27 3.11 8.00
N SER A 22 7.30 3.30 7.13
CA SER A 22 7.04 4.60 6.49
C SER A 22 5.56 4.96 6.58
N ARG A 23 5.27 6.26 6.54
CA ARG A 23 3.90 6.76 6.61
C ARG A 23 3.76 8.05 5.81
N THR A 24 2.76 8.10 4.95
CA THR A 24 2.35 9.35 4.30
C THR A 24 1.52 10.19 5.27
N ASP A 25 1.75 11.49 5.29
CA ASP A 25 0.96 12.44 6.08
C ASP A 25 -0.49 12.46 5.56
N LEU A 26 -1.43 12.13 6.45
CA LEU A 26 -2.87 12.12 6.14
C LEU A 26 -3.43 13.51 5.82
N SER A 27 -2.76 14.57 6.23
CA SER A 27 -3.15 15.96 5.90
C SER A 27 -2.67 16.40 4.51
N SER A 28 -1.85 15.60 3.83
CA SER A 28 -1.30 15.90 2.52
C SER A 28 -2.38 16.26 1.49
N ASN A 29 -2.16 17.35 0.77
CA ASN A 29 -3.05 17.73 -0.33
C ASN A 29 -3.06 16.69 -1.45
N TRP A 30 -1.95 15.99 -1.64
CA TRP A 30 -1.85 14.90 -2.58
C TRP A 30 -2.81 13.74 -2.23
N LEU A 31 -2.83 13.33 -0.97
CA LEU A 31 -3.76 12.30 -0.51
C LEU A 31 -5.21 12.73 -0.72
N LYS A 32 -5.56 13.96 -0.36
CA LYS A 32 -6.92 14.49 -0.55
C LYS A 32 -7.34 14.53 -2.02
N LYS A 33 -6.42 14.90 -2.92
CA LYS A 33 -6.68 14.88 -4.38
C LYS A 33 -6.96 13.46 -4.86
N VAL A 34 -6.13 12.51 -4.50
CA VAL A 34 -6.33 11.09 -4.88
C VAL A 34 -7.64 10.55 -4.29
N GLU A 35 -7.93 10.82 -3.03
CA GLU A 35 -9.19 10.43 -2.38
C GLU A 35 -10.41 10.97 -3.13
N GLN A 36 -10.38 12.24 -3.53
CA GLN A 36 -11.47 12.87 -4.28
C GLN A 36 -11.68 12.21 -5.66
N ILE A 37 -10.59 11.89 -6.36
CA ILE A 37 -10.68 11.21 -7.67
C ILE A 37 -11.29 9.82 -7.48
N LEU A 38 -10.82 9.05 -6.49
CA LEU A 38 -11.33 7.72 -6.20
C LEU A 38 -12.81 7.75 -5.77
N GLN A 39 -13.23 8.74 -4.99
CA GLN A 39 -14.63 8.94 -4.60
C GLN A 39 -15.51 9.22 -5.83
N ASN A 40 -15.06 10.07 -6.73
CA ASN A 40 -15.77 10.38 -7.96
C ASN A 40 -15.92 9.15 -8.86
N PHE A 41 -14.86 8.36 -8.99
CA PHE A 41 -14.86 7.13 -9.77
C PHE A 41 -15.84 6.07 -9.22
N HIS A 42 -15.82 5.85 -7.93
CA HIS A 42 -16.67 4.84 -7.29
C HIS A 42 -18.11 5.31 -7.02
N GLY A 43 -18.34 6.63 -7.05
CA GLY A 43 -19.63 7.22 -6.71
C GLY A 43 -20.02 7.06 -5.24
N GLY A 44 -19.03 6.89 -4.34
CA GLY A 44 -19.27 6.64 -2.93
C GLY A 44 -18.06 6.90 -2.04
N GLN A 45 -18.21 6.56 -0.77
CA GLN A 45 -17.17 6.76 0.23
C GLN A 45 -15.98 5.84 0.00
N ILE A 46 -14.77 6.40 0.11
CA ILE A 46 -13.50 5.69 0.12
C ILE A 46 -13.01 5.55 1.56
N HIS A 47 -12.47 4.41 1.87
CA HIS A 47 -11.84 4.15 3.15
C HIS A 47 -10.34 4.36 3.06
N VAL A 48 -9.83 5.34 3.82
CA VAL A 48 -8.39 5.56 3.98
C VAL A 48 -7.91 4.77 5.19
N ILE A 49 -7.05 3.80 4.97
CA ILE A 49 -6.46 2.98 6.02
C ILE A 49 -5.07 3.55 6.32
N PRO A 50 -4.85 4.12 7.51
CA PRO A 50 -3.59 4.80 7.83
C PRO A 50 -2.41 3.85 8.07
N ASN A 51 -2.69 2.58 8.31
CA ASN A 51 -1.67 1.56 8.57
C ASN A 51 -2.02 0.28 7.83
N LEU A 52 -1.01 -0.35 7.27
CA LEU A 52 -1.11 -1.66 6.63
C LEU A 52 0.06 -2.52 7.12
N ALA A 53 -0.23 -3.75 7.53
CA ALA A 53 0.79 -4.75 7.85
C ALA A 53 1.29 -5.36 6.54
N GLY A 54 2.30 -4.76 5.95
CA GLY A 54 2.94 -5.22 4.74
C GLY A 54 4.29 -4.55 4.58
N SER A 55 5.22 -5.18 3.85
CA SER A 55 6.57 -4.68 3.69
C SER A 55 6.81 -4.31 2.24
N LEU A 56 7.04 -3.03 2.01
CA LEU A 56 7.49 -2.46 0.73
C LEU A 56 8.59 -1.43 0.99
N PRO A 57 9.45 -1.15 0.01
CA PRO A 57 10.51 -0.15 0.15
C PRO A 57 9.97 1.29 0.08
N ASN A 58 8.84 1.57 0.73
CA ASN A 58 8.19 2.88 0.69
C ASN A 58 9.02 3.98 1.35
N ASN A 59 9.84 3.64 2.33
CA ASN A 59 10.75 4.57 2.98
C ASN A 59 11.71 5.25 1.99
N CYS A 60 12.06 4.58 0.88
CA CYS A 60 12.85 5.20 -0.18
C CYS A 60 12.14 6.41 -0.80
N PHE A 61 10.84 6.34 -0.96
CA PHE A 61 10.03 7.43 -1.51
C PHE A 61 9.65 8.45 -0.44
N THR A 62 9.08 8.00 0.68
CA THR A 62 8.55 8.90 1.71
C THR A 62 9.65 9.60 2.50
N ASP A 63 10.71 8.87 2.90
CA ASP A 63 11.67 9.36 3.88
C ASP A 63 12.96 9.87 3.22
N ILE A 64 13.40 9.27 2.12
CA ILE A 64 14.59 9.69 1.39
C ILE A 64 14.24 10.73 0.34
N LEU A 65 13.32 10.41 -0.58
CA LEU A 65 12.93 11.31 -1.68
C LEU A 65 11.89 12.36 -1.27
N LYS A 66 11.25 12.23 -0.11
CA LYS A 66 10.18 13.11 0.38
C LYS A 66 8.97 13.18 -0.55
N ILE A 67 8.67 12.06 -1.22
CA ILE A 67 7.52 11.90 -2.10
C ILE A 67 6.45 11.09 -1.37
N PRO A 68 5.21 11.59 -1.22
CA PRO A 68 4.15 10.84 -0.57
C PRO A 68 3.80 9.58 -1.35
N THR A 69 3.56 8.49 -0.65
CA THR A 69 3.21 7.19 -1.23
C THR A 69 1.78 6.82 -0.85
N ILE A 70 1.00 6.38 -1.80
CA ILE A 70 -0.37 5.95 -1.61
C ILE A 70 -0.52 4.56 -2.24
N TRP A 71 -1.03 3.61 -1.46
CA TRP A 71 -1.35 2.28 -1.94
C TRP A 71 -2.80 2.20 -2.36
N ILE A 72 -3.04 1.75 -3.58
CA ILE A 72 -4.36 1.46 -4.09
C ILE A 72 -4.41 -0.04 -4.39
N PRO A 73 -4.99 -0.86 -3.50
CA PRO A 73 -4.98 -2.30 -3.66
C PRO A 73 -5.91 -2.73 -4.81
N HIS A 74 -5.44 -3.68 -5.60
CA HIS A 74 -6.18 -4.33 -6.68
C HIS A 74 -6.36 -5.81 -6.41
N SER A 75 -6.39 -6.20 -5.15
CA SER A 75 -6.63 -7.56 -4.68
C SER A 75 -7.50 -7.53 -3.43
N TYR A 76 -8.06 -8.65 -3.08
CA TYR A 76 -8.88 -8.82 -1.89
C TYR A 76 -8.64 -10.21 -1.30
N LYS A 77 -9.26 -10.50 -0.16
CA LYS A 77 -8.99 -11.71 0.63
C LYS A 77 -9.08 -13.00 -0.20
N GLU A 78 -10.07 -13.10 -1.08
CA GLU A 78 -10.33 -14.31 -1.87
C GLU A 78 -9.29 -14.52 -3.00
N CYS A 79 -8.46 -13.52 -3.29
CA CYS A 79 -7.32 -13.70 -4.21
C CYS A 79 -6.24 -14.62 -3.65
N SER A 80 -6.32 -15.03 -2.39
CA SER A 80 -5.38 -15.95 -1.73
C SER A 80 -3.92 -15.50 -1.81
N GLN A 81 -3.68 -14.19 -1.66
CA GLN A 81 -2.34 -13.62 -1.73
C GLN A 81 -1.37 -14.35 -0.77
N HIS A 82 -0.20 -14.72 -1.28
CA HIS A 82 0.84 -15.50 -0.57
C HIS A 82 0.38 -16.90 -0.14
N ALA A 83 -0.63 -17.48 -0.80
CA ALA A 83 -1.17 -18.79 -0.50
C ALA A 83 -1.33 -19.65 -1.78
N PRO A 84 -1.55 -20.96 -1.66
CA PRO A 84 -1.89 -21.79 -2.81
C PRO A 84 -3.11 -21.27 -3.57
N ASN A 85 -3.06 -21.36 -4.89
CA ASN A 85 -4.09 -20.85 -5.80
C ASN A 85 -4.25 -19.33 -5.78
N GLU A 86 -3.21 -18.60 -5.49
CA GLU A 86 -3.21 -17.13 -5.64
C GLU A 86 -3.65 -16.76 -7.07
N HIS A 87 -4.61 -15.87 -7.17
CA HIS A 87 -5.20 -15.49 -8.45
C HIS A 87 -5.74 -14.07 -8.44
N LEU A 88 -5.95 -13.52 -9.61
CA LEU A 88 -6.63 -12.24 -9.81
C LEU A 88 -7.83 -12.44 -10.75
N PRO A 89 -9.06 -12.17 -10.31
CA PRO A 89 -10.23 -12.22 -11.17
C PRO A 89 -10.12 -11.24 -12.34
N ILE A 90 -10.45 -11.69 -13.55
CA ILE A 90 -10.38 -10.85 -14.76
C ILE A 90 -11.21 -9.57 -14.63
N ALA A 91 -12.40 -9.68 -14.04
CA ALA A 91 -13.26 -8.52 -13.82
C ALA A 91 -12.59 -7.46 -12.92
N LEU A 92 -11.88 -7.89 -11.87
CA LEU A 92 -11.14 -6.99 -10.99
C LEU A 92 -9.96 -6.34 -11.72
N LEU A 93 -9.23 -7.12 -12.53
CA LEU A 93 -8.14 -6.59 -13.35
C LEU A 93 -8.66 -5.50 -14.31
N GLN A 94 -9.76 -5.75 -15.01
CA GLN A 94 -10.37 -4.78 -15.93
C GLN A 94 -10.79 -3.50 -15.20
N GLN A 95 -11.45 -3.63 -14.05
CA GLN A 95 -11.85 -2.50 -13.22
C GLN A 95 -10.63 -1.70 -12.74
N SER A 96 -9.58 -2.38 -12.33
CA SER A 96 -8.33 -1.77 -11.88
C SER A 96 -7.65 -0.95 -12.98
N LEU A 97 -7.64 -1.45 -14.20
CA LEU A 97 -7.07 -0.72 -15.35
C LEU A 97 -7.85 0.57 -15.63
N ILE A 98 -9.18 0.50 -15.60
CA ILE A 98 -10.04 1.69 -15.80
C ILE A 98 -9.82 2.69 -14.66
N LEU A 99 -9.82 2.23 -13.41
CA LEU A 99 -9.56 3.06 -12.24
C LEU A 99 -8.22 3.79 -12.32
N MET A 100 -7.15 3.06 -12.63
CA MET A 100 -5.82 3.66 -12.72
C MET A 100 -5.70 4.62 -13.89
N THR A 101 -6.36 4.35 -15.00
CA THR A 101 -6.42 5.27 -16.15
C THR A 101 -7.11 6.58 -15.76
N ASP A 102 -8.28 6.49 -15.10
CA ASP A 102 -9.02 7.65 -14.61
C ASP A 102 -8.20 8.45 -13.58
N LEU A 103 -7.57 7.75 -12.64
CA LEU A 103 -6.70 8.37 -11.66
C LEU A 103 -5.57 9.18 -12.31
N TYR A 104 -4.80 8.56 -13.20
CA TYR A 104 -3.68 9.24 -13.85
C TYR A 104 -4.14 10.41 -14.72
N TRP A 105 -5.26 10.28 -15.41
CA TRP A 105 -5.84 11.37 -16.20
C TRP A 105 -6.16 12.58 -15.33
N ASN A 106 -6.88 12.36 -14.23
CA ASN A 106 -7.31 13.44 -13.35
C ASN A 106 -6.22 13.97 -12.41
N LEU A 107 -5.08 13.30 -12.30
CA LEU A 107 -3.92 13.84 -11.58
C LEU A 107 -3.21 14.94 -12.35
N GLY A 108 -3.35 14.97 -13.68
CA GLY A 108 -2.71 15.97 -14.56
C GLY A 108 -3.38 17.34 -14.53
N ASP A 109 -4.61 17.42 -14.02
CA ASP A 109 -5.38 18.67 -13.89
C ASP A 109 -5.09 19.34 -12.52
#